data_11caca468e3b6b8891f1512a75797a12
#
_entry.id   11caca468e3b6b8891f1512a75797a12
#
_cell.length_a   1.000
_cell.length_b   1.000
_cell.length_c   1.000
_cell.angle_alpha   90.00
_cell.angle_beta   90.00
_cell.angle_gamma   90.00
#
_symmetry.space_group_name_H-M   'P 1'
#
loop_
_entity.id
_entity.type
_entity.pdbx_description
1 polymer ?
#
loop_
_entity_poly.entity_id
_entity_poly.type
_entity_poly.pdbx_seq_one_letter_code
_entity_poly.pdbx_strand_id
1 'polypeptide(L)'
;AGARVPASRLVRTGAAVSRGNLIALIIAAVLLIALPHIITHEFYINMASQCVIFAILALSLNLMLGFGGMVSLGHAAYIGVAGYTCILLTVAGWNPLLAAVAALVLSTITAGIFGMLSLRAPGLGFLMITLALGQIVWGIAYRANTLTGGDNGISLPGRPMPFGFDIKGAMPFYYFTLGVFAIALFG
;
A
#
# COMPACT_ATOMS: atom_id res chain seq x y z
N ALA A 1 -39.43 -14.83 28.68
CA ALA A 1 -39.69 -15.10 27.23
C ALA A 1 -38.40 -14.75 26.48
N GLY A 2 -37.47 -15.71 26.35
CA GLY A 2 -36.22 -15.58 25.62
C GLY A 2 -36.47 -15.85 24.14
N ALA A 3 -36.38 -14.83 23.31
CA ALA A 3 -36.41 -14.98 21.86
C ALA A 3 -35.09 -15.63 21.40
N ARG A 4 -35.16 -16.91 21.01
CA ARG A 4 -34.07 -17.60 20.33
C ARG A 4 -33.92 -17.03 18.93
N VAL A 5 -32.87 -16.30 18.66
CA VAL A 5 -32.48 -15.87 17.33
C VAL A 5 -32.09 -17.14 16.53
N PRO A 6 -32.72 -17.44 15.39
CA PRO A 6 -32.38 -18.62 14.62
C PRO A 6 -30.96 -18.48 14.05
N ALA A 7 -30.13 -19.46 14.33
CA ALA A 7 -28.71 -19.56 13.94
C ALA A 7 -28.48 -19.71 12.40
N SER A 8 -29.53 -19.66 11.60
CA SER A 8 -29.45 -19.89 10.15
C SER A 8 -29.12 -18.63 9.32
N ARG A 9 -28.88 -17.48 9.91
CA ARG A 9 -28.55 -16.24 9.18
C ARG A 9 -27.07 -15.83 9.17
N LEU A 10 -26.19 -16.60 9.80
CA LEU A 10 -24.79 -16.19 9.97
C LEU A 10 -23.78 -16.87 9.04
N VAL A 11 -24.22 -17.66 8.08
CA VAL A 11 -23.28 -18.29 7.12
C VAL A 11 -23.82 -18.16 5.71
N ARG A 12 -23.75 -17.00 5.13
CA ARG A 12 -23.80 -16.81 3.67
C ARG A 12 -23.12 -15.52 3.25
N THR A 13 -21.80 -15.44 3.44
CA THR A 13 -20.96 -14.47 2.73
C THR A 13 -19.80 -15.18 2.02
N GLY A 14 -20.10 -16.28 1.38
CA GLY A 14 -19.40 -16.65 0.16
C GLY A 14 -20.12 -15.90 -0.94
N ALA A 15 -19.72 -14.68 -1.22
CA ALA A 15 -20.20 -13.93 -2.36
C ALA A 15 -19.78 -14.71 -3.62
N ALA A 16 -20.68 -15.58 -4.10
CA ALA A 16 -20.59 -16.05 -5.47
C ALA A 16 -20.50 -14.78 -6.32
N VAL A 17 -19.33 -14.56 -6.93
CA VAL A 17 -19.09 -13.40 -7.81
C VAL A 17 -20.20 -13.47 -8.84
N SER A 18 -21.18 -12.58 -8.71
CA SER A 18 -22.29 -12.48 -9.66
C SER A 18 -21.69 -12.30 -11.04
N ARG A 19 -22.27 -12.90 -12.07
CA ARG A 19 -21.82 -12.72 -13.45
C ARG A 19 -21.66 -11.24 -13.80
N GLY A 20 -22.49 -10.37 -13.24
CA GLY A 20 -22.38 -8.92 -13.37
C GLY A 20 -21.10 -8.35 -12.73
N ASN A 21 -20.72 -8.83 -11.55
CA ASN A 21 -19.49 -8.38 -10.87
C ASN A 21 -18.24 -8.88 -11.61
N LEU A 22 -18.28 -10.09 -12.18
CA LEU A 22 -17.19 -10.62 -13.00
C LEU A 22 -17.00 -9.77 -14.26
N ILE A 23 -18.10 -9.43 -14.96
CA ILE A 23 -18.06 -8.57 -16.13
C ILE A 23 -17.53 -7.18 -15.78
N ALA A 24 -17.99 -6.59 -14.67
CA ALA A 24 -17.50 -5.29 -14.20
C ALA A 24 -16.00 -5.30 -13.89
N LEU A 25 -15.51 -6.39 -13.28
CA LEU A 25 -14.09 -6.56 -12.96
C LEU A 25 -13.24 -6.73 -14.24
N ILE A 26 -13.72 -7.48 -15.21
CA ILE A 26 -13.06 -7.63 -16.52
C ILE A 26 -13.03 -6.29 -17.26
N ILE A 27 -14.13 -5.54 -17.27
CA ILE A 27 -14.18 -4.21 -17.90
C ILE A 27 -13.20 -3.26 -17.21
N ALA A 28 -13.15 -3.24 -15.88
CA ALA A 28 -12.22 -2.42 -15.12
C ALA A 28 -10.76 -2.80 -15.42
N ALA A 29 -10.43 -4.09 -15.49
CA ALA A 29 -9.10 -4.57 -15.82
C ALA A 29 -8.69 -4.16 -17.25
N VAL A 30 -9.57 -4.34 -18.23
CA VAL A 30 -9.34 -3.92 -19.63
C VAL A 30 -9.13 -2.41 -19.72
N LEU A 31 -9.93 -1.63 -19.01
CA LEU A 31 -9.83 -0.16 -18.96
C LEU A 31 -8.50 0.28 -18.35
N LEU A 32 -8.06 -0.34 -17.27
CA LEU A 32 -6.76 -0.08 -16.64
C LEU A 32 -5.59 -0.42 -17.59
N ILE A 33 -5.67 -1.53 -18.33
CA ILE A 33 -4.62 -1.93 -19.28
C ILE A 33 -4.59 -1.00 -20.50
N ALA A 34 -5.76 -0.55 -20.98
CA ALA A 34 -5.87 0.33 -22.13
C ALA A 34 -5.52 1.80 -21.84
N LEU A 35 -5.59 2.20 -20.57
CA LEU A 35 -5.41 3.59 -20.13
C LEU A 35 -4.11 4.25 -20.64
N PRO A 36 -2.91 3.63 -20.54
CA PRO A 36 -1.68 4.24 -21.02
C PRO A 36 -1.58 4.32 -22.56
N HIS A 37 -2.43 3.60 -23.29
CA HIS A 37 -2.48 3.67 -24.76
C HIS A 37 -3.38 4.82 -25.24
N ILE A 38 -4.38 5.20 -24.45
CA ILE A 38 -5.30 6.30 -24.75
C ILE A 38 -4.68 7.64 -24.34
N ILE A 39 -3.93 7.63 -23.22
CA ILE A 39 -3.34 8.84 -22.63
C ILE A 39 -1.84 8.82 -22.88
N THR A 40 -1.38 9.62 -23.82
CA THR A 40 0.04 9.67 -24.24
C THR A 40 0.90 10.57 -23.34
N HIS A 41 0.29 11.44 -22.52
CA HIS A 41 1.02 12.36 -21.65
C HIS A 41 1.58 11.64 -20.41
N GLU A 42 2.88 11.71 -20.21
CA GLU A 42 3.59 11.09 -19.07
C GLU A 42 3.05 11.52 -17.70
N PHE A 43 2.56 12.75 -17.58
CA PHE A 43 1.96 13.26 -16.35
C PHE A 43 0.76 12.42 -15.90
N TYR A 44 -0.17 12.14 -16.81
CA TYR A 44 -1.37 11.36 -16.47
C TYR A 44 -1.06 9.88 -16.18
N ILE A 45 -0.06 9.32 -16.88
CA ILE A 45 0.39 7.95 -16.62
C ILE A 45 1.01 7.84 -15.21
N ASN A 46 1.79 8.85 -14.80
CA ASN A 46 2.34 8.90 -13.45
C ASN A 46 1.24 9.03 -12.39
N MET A 47 0.22 9.85 -12.65
CA MET A 47 -0.93 10.01 -11.77
C MET A 47 -1.74 8.71 -11.66
N ALA A 48 -1.94 8.00 -12.77
CA ALA A 48 -2.57 6.68 -12.80
C ALA A 48 -1.76 5.65 -11.99
N SER A 49 -0.43 5.65 -12.11
CA SER A 49 0.44 4.79 -11.30
C SER A 49 0.28 5.05 -9.80
N GLN A 50 0.18 6.31 -9.39
CA GLN A 50 -0.08 6.68 -7.99
C GLN A 50 -1.45 6.17 -7.53
N CYS A 51 -2.49 6.30 -8.36
CA CYS A 51 -3.82 5.75 -8.04
C CYS A 51 -3.77 4.23 -7.82
N VAL A 52 -3.02 3.48 -8.64
CA VAL A 52 -2.85 2.03 -8.47
C VAL A 52 -2.11 1.71 -7.16
N ILE A 53 -1.08 2.48 -6.79
CA ILE A 53 -0.37 2.32 -5.52
C ILE A 53 -1.32 2.55 -4.33
N PHE A 54 -2.15 3.60 -4.38
CA PHE A 54 -3.17 3.84 -3.34
C PHE A 54 -4.26 2.75 -3.33
N ALA A 55 -4.57 2.14 -4.47
CA ALA A 55 -5.49 1.01 -4.53
C ALA A 55 -4.91 -0.23 -3.82
N ILE A 56 -3.60 -0.49 -3.92
CA ILE A 56 -2.91 -1.54 -3.16
C ILE A 56 -3.01 -1.27 -1.66
N LEU A 57 -2.79 -0.02 -1.25
CA LEU A 57 -2.96 0.39 0.15
C LEU A 57 -4.39 0.15 0.65
N ALA A 58 -5.38 0.54 -0.14
CA ALA A 58 -6.78 0.36 0.20
C ALA A 58 -7.16 -1.13 0.31
N LEU A 59 -6.61 -1.99 -0.58
CA LEU A 59 -6.76 -3.44 -0.50
C LEU A 59 -6.19 -3.99 0.82
N SER A 60 -4.99 -3.56 1.21
CA SER A 60 -4.35 -3.96 2.46
C SER A 60 -5.19 -3.56 3.68
N LEU A 61 -5.74 -2.32 3.68
CA LEU A 61 -6.67 -1.87 4.72
C LEU A 61 -7.97 -2.67 4.76
N ASN A 62 -8.52 -3.00 3.58
CA ASN A 62 -9.75 -3.79 3.48
C ASN A 62 -9.54 -5.22 4.01
N LEU A 63 -8.38 -5.81 3.77
CA LEU A 63 -8.03 -7.13 4.29
C LEU A 63 -7.92 -7.11 5.81
N MET A 64 -7.31 -6.08 6.37
CA MET A 64 -7.19 -5.89 7.82
C MET A 64 -8.54 -5.64 8.50
N LEU A 65 -9.42 -4.86 7.85
CA LEU A 65 -10.80 -4.63 8.29
C LEU A 65 -11.65 -5.89 8.20
N GLY A 66 -11.56 -6.63 7.08
CA GLY A 66 -12.39 -7.80 6.82
C GLY A 66 -12.07 -8.97 7.73
N PHE A 67 -10.79 -9.28 7.92
CA PHE A 67 -10.35 -10.41 8.75
C PHE A 67 -10.08 -10.02 10.20
N GLY A 68 -9.49 -8.85 10.44
CA GLY A 68 -9.11 -8.40 11.78
C GLY A 68 -10.21 -7.64 12.51
N GLY A 69 -11.21 -7.10 11.82
CA GLY A 69 -12.23 -6.24 12.42
C GLY A 69 -11.67 -4.95 13.04
N MET A 70 -10.40 -4.63 12.73
CA MET A 70 -9.67 -3.51 13.32
C MET A 70 -9.33 -2.46 12.26
N VAL A 71 -9.72 -1.22 12.52
CA VAL A 71 -9.38 -0.08 11.65
C VAL A 71 -8.06 0.51 12.14
N SER A 72 -7.04 0.55 11.28
CA SER A 72 -5.75 1.21 11.59
C SER A 72 -5.60 2.50 10.80
N LEU A 73 -5.41 3.61 11.50
CA LEU A 73 -5.09 4.91 10.89
C LEU A 73 -3.58 5.15 10.73
N GLY A 74 -2.76 4.25 11.28
CA GLY A 74 -1.29 4.29 11.15
C GLY A 74 -0.74 3.64 9.88
N HIS A 75 -1.59 3.13 8.99
CA HIS A 75 -1.17 2.33 7.83
C HIS A 75 -0.25 3.10 6.85
N ALA A 76 -0.46 4.40 6.71
CA ALA A 76 0.38 5.27 5.90
C ALA A 76 1.84 5.35 6.41
N ALA A 77 2.08 5.16 7.71
CA ALA A 77 3.41 5.17 8.29
C ALA A 77 4.29 4.03 7.75
N TYR A 78 3.71 2.85 7.50
CA TYR A 78 4.45 1.69 6.97
C TYR A 78 4.95 1.96 5.54
N ILE A 79 4.12 2.59 4.71
CA ILE A 79 4.52 3.03 3.35
C ILE A 79 5.61 4.09 3.45
N GLY A 80 5.48 5.05 4.37
CA GLY A 80 6.49 6.07 4.62
C GLY A 80 7.84 5.46 4.99
N VAL A 81 7.86 4.55 5.97
CA VAL A 81 9.09 3.85 6.40
C VAL A 81 9.69 3.05 5.24
N ALA A 82 8.87 2.28 4.50
CA ALA A 82 9.35 1.51 3.36
C ALA A 82 9.92 2.41 2.26
N GLY A 83 9.22 3.49 1.90
CA GLY A 83 9.62 4.43 0.88
C GLY A 83 10.94 5.13 1.22
N TYR A 84 11.05 5.73 2.40
CA TYR A 84 12.28 6.39 2.84
C TYR A 84 13.45 5.43 2.93
N THR A 85 13.27 4.22 3.46
CA THR A 85 14.33 3.21 3.54
C THR A 85 14.82 2.82 2.14
N CYS A 86 13.90 2.55 1.22
CA CYS A 86 14.23 2.19 -0.15
C CYS A 86 15.02 3.30 -0.86
N ILE A 87 14.56 4.55 -0.73
CA ILE A 87 15.20 5.72 -1.34
C ILE A 87 16.59 5.95 -0.76
N LEU A 88 16.73 5.96 0.57
CA LEU A 88 18.01 6.21 1.25
C LEU A 88 19.06 5.16 0.86
N LEU A 89 18.71 3.90 0.83
CA LEU A 89 19.63 2.83 0.43
C LEU A 89 20.01 2.91 -1.05
N THR A 90 19.05 3.30 -1.91
CA THR A 90 19.32 3.49 -3.34
C THR A 90 20.26 4.68 -3.56
N VAL A 91 20.08 5.80 -2.86
CA VAL A 91 20.98 6.95 -2.90
C VAL A 91 22.35 6.62 -2.34
N ALA A 92 22.43 5.72 -1.34
CA ALA A 92 23.68 5.21 -0.81
C ALA A 92 24.43 4.24 -1.77
N GLY A 93 23.89 4.00 -2.97
CA GLY A 93 24.53 3.16 -3.99
C GLY A 93 24.23 1.66 -3.87
N TRP A 94 23.28 1.27 -3.04
CA TRP A 94 22.86 -0.14 -2.93
C TRP A 94 22.08 -0.58 -4.15
N ASN A 95 22.15 -1.88 -4.44
CA ASN A 95 21.31 -2.46 -5.51
C ASN A 95 19.83 -2.21 -5.17
N PRO A 96 19.02 -1.66 -6.11
CA PRO A 96 17.60 -1.34 -5.88
C PRO A 96 16.77 -2.51 -5.36
N LEU A 97 17.11 -3.74 -5.76
CA LEU A 97 16.44 -4.93 -5.27
C LEU A 97 16.73 -5.19 -3.78
N LEU A 98 17.99 -5.07 -3.37
CA LEU A 98 18.38 -5.21 -1.97
C LEU A 98 17.78 -4.09 -1.12
N ALA A 99 17.72 -2.87 -1.66
CA ALA A 99 17.06 -1.74 -1.02
C ALA A 99 15.56 -2.00 -0.80
N ALA A 100 14.88 -2.57 -1.79
CA ALA A 100 13.46 -2.95 -1.68
C ALA A 100 13.22 -4.04 -0.62
N VAL A 101 14.07 -5.09 -0.60
CA VAL A 101 13.97 -6.15 0.42
C VAL A 101 14.22 -5.58 1.82
N ALA A 102 15.24 -4.75 2.00
CA ALA A 102 15.53 -4.10 3.27
C ALA A 102 14.38 -3.19 3.72
N ALA A 103 13.77 -2.46 2.80
CA ALA A 103 12.60 -1.63 3.06
C ALA A 103 11.39 -2.46 3.53
N LEU A 104 11.14 -3.61 2.91
CA LEU A 104 10.08 -4.54 3.32
C LEU A 104 10.33 -5.10 4.73
N VAL A 105 11.57 -5.51 5.02
CA VAL A 105 11.94 -6.04 6.34
C VAL A 105 11.75 -4.96 7.41
N LEU A 106 12.26 -3.75 7.18
CA LEU A 106 12.15 -2.66 8.16
C LEU A 106 10.69 -2.23 8.37
N SER A 107 9.91 -2.14 7.30
CA SER A 107 8.47 -1.85 7.40
C SER A 107 7.71 -2.93 8.16
N THR A 108 8.05 -4.21 7.95
CA THR A 108 7.45 -5.34 8.68
C THR A 108 7.80 -5.30 10.16
N ILE A 109 9.05 -4.99 10.52
CA ILE A 109 9.48 -4.81 11.91
C ILE A 109 8.69 -3.66 12.56
N THR A 110 8.58 -2.53 11.87
CA THR A 110 7.79 -1.38 12.35
C THR A 110 6.33 -1.75 12.55
N ALA A 111 5.74 -2.49 11.63
CA ALA A 111 4.36 -2.98 11.75
C ALA A 111 4.20 -3.95 12.93
N GLY A 112 5.20 -4.81 13.19
CA GLY A 112 5.23 -5.69 14.36
C GLY A 112 5.26 -4.91 15.67
N ILE A 113 6.10 -3.89 15.77
CA ILE A 113 6.17 -3.01 16.96
C ILE A 113 4.84 -2.28 17.16
N PHE A 114 4.28 -1.69 16.12
CA PHE A 114 2.98 -1.01 16.19
C PHE A 114 1.86 -1.96 16.58
N GLY A 115 1.85 -3.17 16.03
CA GLY A 115 0.91 -4.22 16.38
C GLY A 115 0.99 -4.58 17.86
N MET A 116 2.18 -4.83 18.39
CA MET A 116 2.39 -5.16 19.81
C MET A 116 1.87 -4.05 20.74
N LEU A 117 2.09 -2.78 20.39
CA LEU A 117 1.63 -1.66 21.21
C LEU A 117 0.11 -1.45 21.11
N SER A 118 -0.44 -1.53 19.90
CA SER A 118 -1.85 -1.18 19.64
C SER A 118 -2.83 -2.29 19.98
N LEU A 119 -2.44 -3.56 19.88
CA LEU A 119 -3.31 -4.71 20.23
C LEU A 119 -3.68 -4.77 21.72
N ARG A 120 -3.00 -4.01 22.57
CA ARG A 120 -3.33 -3.94 24.02
C ARG A 120 -4.60 -3.13 24.31
N ALA A 121 -5.06 -2.30 23.35
CA ALA A 121 -6.23 -1.46 23.50
C ALA A 121 -7.29 -1.81 22.46
N PRO A 122 -8.41 -2.47 22.85
CA PRO A 122 -9.44 -2.84 21.89
C PRO A 122 -10.31 -1.66 21.46
N GLY A 123 -10.96 -1.79 20.30
CA GLY A 123 -11.94 -0.84 19.79
C GLY A 123 -11.34 0.53 19.43
N LEU A 124 -11.94 1.61 19.94
CA LEU A 124 -11.50 2.99 19.67
C LEU A 124 -10.09 3.29 20.18
N GLY A 125 -9.62 2.59 21.22
CA GLY A 125 -8.26 2.72 21.74
C GLY A 125 -7.23 2.31 20.69
N PHE A 126 -7.48 1.24 19.95
CA PHE A 126 -6.63 0.80 18.85
C PHE A 126 -6.47 1.88 17.76
N LEU A 127 -7.58 2.52 17.36
CA LEU A 127 -7.58 3.63 16.40
C LEU A 127 -6.70 4.79 16.85
N MET A 128 -6.87 5.22 18.10
CA MET A 128 -6.11 6.35 18.66
C MET A 128 -4.61 6.06 18.76
N ILE A 129 -4.24 4.86 19.20
CA ILE A 129 -2.83 4.46 19.31
C ILE A 129 -2.18 4.37 17.94
N THR A 130 -2.84 3.75 16.96
CA THR A 130 -2.28 3.64 15.60
C THR A 130 -2.12 5.01 14.94
N LEU A 131 -3.06 5.94 15.17
CA LEU A 131 -2.94 7.32 14.70
C LEU A 131 -1.74 8.02 15.36
N ALA A 132 -1.61 7.92 16.69
CA ALA A 132 -0.51 8.53 17.43
C ALA A 132 0.85 7.99 16.97
N LEU A 133 0.98 6.68 16.80
CA LEU A 133 2.20 6.05 16.28
C LEU A 133 2.52 6.52 14.86
N GLY A 134 1.51 6.66 14.01
CA GLY A 134 1.66 7.22 12.67
C GLY A 134 2.20 8.65 12.70
N GLN A 135 1.66 9.49 13.60
CA GLN A 135 2.13 10.88 13.78
C GLN A 135 3.56 10.95 14.34
N ILE A 136 3.96 10.01 15.20
CA ILE A 136 5.34 9.93 15.69
C ILE A 136 6.30 9.64 14.54
N VAL A 137 5.99 8.67 13.67
CA VAL A 137 6.82 8.36 12.48
C VAL A 137 6.90 9.56 11.55
N TRP A 138 5.77 10.22 11.29
CA TRP A 138 5.75 11.45 10.49
C TRP A 138 6.61 12.53 11.12
N GLY A 139 6.50 12.77 12.42
CA GLY A 139 7.29 13.77 13.15
C GLY A 139 8.80 13.49 13.13
N ILE A 140 9.19 12.22 13.21
CA ILE A 140 10.59 11.80 13.07
C ILE A 140 11.08 12.07 11.65
N ALA A 141 10.33 11.66 10.64
CA ALA A 141 10.65 11.89 9.24
C ALA A 141 10.77 13.39 8.93
N TYR A 142 9.86 14.21 9.44
CA TYR A 142 9.87 15.65 9.25
C TYR A 142 11.07 16.36 9.92
N ARG A 143 11.46 15.91 11.12
CA ARG A 143 12.60 16.50 11.86
C ARG A 143 13.96 16.02 11.38
N ALA A 144 14.04 14.84 10.80
CA ALA A 144 15.28 14.25 10.30
C ALA A 144 15.71 14.85 8.95
N ASN A 145 15.78 16.18 8.83
CA ASN A 145 16.07 16.91 7.59
C ASN A 145 17.33 16.43 6.87
N THR A 146 18.35 15.99 7.61
CA THR A 146 19.61 15.49 7.04
C THR A 146 19.44 14.14 6.33
N LEU A 147 18.44 13.34 6.71
CA LEU A 147 18.19 12.02 6.15
C LEU A 147 17.03 12.02 5.14
N THR A 148 15.95 12.73 5.45
CA THR A 148 14.70 12.69 4.69
C THR A 148 14.51 13.87 3.75
N GLY A 149 15.37 14.90 3.85
CA GLY A 149 15.17 16.18 3.18
C GLY A 149 14.03 17.03 3.79
N GLY A 150 13.41 16.57 4.88
CA GLY A 150 12.31 17.25 5.57
C GLY A 150 11.12 17.51 4.67
N ASP A 151 10.69 18.77 4.60
CA ASP A 151 9.51 19.18 3.81
C ASP A 151 9.74 19.08 2.29
N ASN A 152 11.00 19.18 1.84
CA ASN A 152 11.34 19.10 0.42
C ASN A 152 11.44 17.66 -0.10
N GLY A 153 11.53 16.67 0.80
CA GLY A 153 11.72 15.27 0.44
C GLY A 153 13.06 14.96 -0.21
N ILE A 154 13.24 13.73 -0.66
CA ILE A 154 14.46 13.28 -1.32
C ILE A 154 14.19 13.21 -2.82
N SER A 155 14.90 14.00 -3.63
CA SER A 155 14.87 13.91 -5.08
C SER A 155 15.82 12.82 -5.56
N LEU A 156 15.29 11.81 -6.24
CA LEU A 156 16.10 10.82 -6.93
C LEU A 156 16.53 11.37 -8.31
N PRO A 157 17.79 11.25 -8.69
CA PRO A 157 18.27 11.66 -10.02
C PRO A 157 17.72 10.80 -11.17
N GLY A 158 16.95 9.76 -10.87
CA GLY A 158 16.29 8.88 -11.83
C GLY A 158 15.55 7.77 -11.13
N ARG A 159 14.66 7.07 -11.87
CA ARG A 159 13.96 5.89 -11.34
C ARG A 159 14.96 4.74 -11.22
N PRO A 160 14.97 4.00 -10.09
CA PRO A 160 15.81 2.81 -9.93
C PRO A 160 15.41 1.75 -10.96
N MET A 161 16.39 0.98 -11.44
CA MET A 161 16.16 -0.15 -12.35
C MET A 161 16.15 -1.46 -11.56
N PRO A 162 15.01 -1.95 -11.06
CA PRO A 162 14.94 -3.27 -10.46
C PRO A 162 15.11 -4.33 -11.58
N PHE A 163 15.91 -5.36 -11.34
CA PHE A 163 16.14 -6.49 -12.26
C PHE A 163 16.76 -6.15 -13.62
N GLY A 164 17.37 -4.97 -13.81
CA GLY A 164 17.92 -4.56 -15.10
C GLY A 164 16.88 -4.21 -16.17
N PHE A 165 15.61 -4.23 -15.86
CA PHE A 165 14.55 -3.72 -16.74
C PHE A 165 14.55 -2.19 -16.73
N ASP A 166 14.51 -1.60 -17.90
CA ASP A 166 14.47 -0.13 -18.05
C ASP A 166 13.05 0.39 -17.73
N ILE A 167 12.77 0.60 -16.42
CA ILE A 167 11.51 1.16 -15.91
C ILE A 167 11.56 2.70 -15.86
N LYS A 168 12.51 3.33 -16.57
CA LYS A 168 12.62 4.79 -16.60
C LYS A 168 11.40 5.48 -17.21
N GLY A 169 10.78 4.86 -18.21
CA GLY A 169 9.58 5.36 -18.82
C GLY A 169 8.35 5.30 -17.90
N ALA A 170 7.41 6.20 -18.08
CA ALA A 170 6.16 6.21 -17.34
C ALA A 170 5.31 4.94 -17.61
N MET A 171 5.29 4.47 -18.85
CA MET A 171 4.53 3.27 -19.27
C MET A 171 5.02 1.97 -18.60
N PRO A 172 6.32 1.58 -18.66
CA PRO A 172 6.77 0.35 -18.03
C PRO A 172 6.60 0.36 -16.51
N PHE A 173 6.74 1.53 -15.87
CA PHE A 173 6.49 1.67 -14.44
C PHE A 173 5.01 1.43 -14.10
N TYR A 174 4.09 1.94 -14.90
CA TYR A 174 2.65 1.72 -14.73
C TYR A 174 2.30 0.22 -14.81
N TYR A 175 2.80 -0.49 -15.83
CA TYR A 175 2.54 -1.93 -15.98
C TYR A 175 3.16 -2.77 -14.85
N PHE A 176 4.34 -2.38 -14.38
CA PHE A 176 4.95 -3.01 -13.21
C PHE A 176 4.05 -2.86 -11.97
N THR A 177 3.56 -1.63 -11.70
CA THR A 177 2.67 -1.35 -10.57
C THR A 177 1.33 -2.09 -10.71
N LEU A 178 0.80 -2.18 -11.93
CA LEU A 178 -0.42 -2.93 -12.23
C LEU A 178 -0.23 -4.44 -11.99
N GLY A 179 0.94 -4.99 -12.34
CA GLY A 179 1.29 -6.38 -12.05
C GLY A 179 1.32 -6.67 -10.55
N VAL A 180 1.94 -5.79 -9.77
CA VAL A 180 1.95 -5.90 -8.29
C VAL A 180 0.53 -5.81 -7.72
N PHE A 181 -0.31 -4.92 -8.25
CA PHE A 181 -1.71 -4.82 -7.85
C PHE A 181 -2.49 -6.10 -8.15
N ALA A 182 -2.29 -6.69 -9.32
CA ALA A 182 -2.91 -7.97 -9.68
C ALA A 182 -2.49 -9.10 -8.72
N ILE A 183 -1.20 -9.20 -8.38
CA ILE A 183 -0.71 -10.17 -7.39
C ILE A 183 -1.37 -9.94 -6.03
N ALA A 184 -1.47 -8.68 -5.58
CA ALA A 184 -2.10 -8.35 -4.31
C ALA A 184 -3.61 -8.60 -4.28
N LEU A 185 -4.29 -8.64 -5.44
CA LEU A 185 -5.72 -8.89 -5.55
C LEU A 185 -6.05 -10.38 -5.50
N PHE A 186 -5.14 -11.23 -5.99
CA PHE A 186 -5.34 -12.69 -6.08
C PHE A 186 -4.61 -13.49 -4.99
N GLY A 187 -3.70 -12.88 -4.22
CA GLY A 187 -2.96 -13.48 -3.10
C GLY A 187 -3.68 -13.30 -1.79
#